data_0988fd933a4a74e62d7c6b97d7ef6994
#
_entry.id   0988fd933a4a74e62d7c6b97d7ef6994
#
_cell.length_a   1.000
_cell.length_b   1.000
_cell.length_c   1.000
_cell.angle_alpha   90.00
_cell.angle_beta   90.00
_cell.angle_gamma   90.00
#
_symmetry.space_group_name_H-M   'P 1'
#
loop_
_entity.id
_entity.type
_entity.pdbx_description
1 polymer ?
#
loop_
_entity_poly.entity_id
_entity_poly.type
_entity_poly.pdbx_seq_one_letter_code
_entity_poly.pdbx_strand_id
1 'polypeptide(L)'
;KDVYFLIQGWDHPASRYRVLQYIPYLKASHIEAKVALFPDSFIKWMKLFSELKEYHIVFVQKKRLWHWQLWYLRRKHITIIYDFDDAVMFKSPVDGGGRSFKRQRTFARMVRYSNQVIAGNQYLKSQALPYNKNITIIPTAIDTSRYTIKDYRRSKGRVTIGWIGSRSSLPFLKELTPAFDQLASQDNSLELKIICNDFFECTKMPVIKKRWILQD
;
A
#
# COMPACT_ATOMS: atom_id res chain seq x y z
N LYS A 1 13.02 -16.49 -15.73
CA LYS A 1 12.96 -16.66 -14.26
C LYS A 1 11.52 -16.41 -13.82
N ASP A 2 10.97 -17.33 -13.03
CA ASP A 2 9.56 -17.30 -12.68
C ASP A 2 9.40 -16.76 -11.26
N VAL A 3 8.50 -15.80 -11.12
CA VAL A 3 8.23 -15.11 -9.85
C VAL A 3 6.80 -15.35 -9.41
N TYR A 4 6.62 -15.80 -8.19
CA TYR A 4 5.31 -15.95 -7.59
C TYR A 4 5.00 -14.76 -6.68
N PHE A 5 3.98 -13.97 -7.03
CA PHE A 5 3.56 -12.79 -6.29
C PHE A 5 2.41 -13.13 -5.35
N LEU A 6 2.61 -12.88 -4.05
CA LEU A 6 1.56 -12.93 -3.03
C LEU A 6 1.09 -11.52 -2.70
N ILE A 7 -0.16 -11.21 -3.06
CA ILE A 7 -0.77 -9.89 -2.92
C ILE A 7 -1.91 -9.86 -1.91
N GLN A 8 -2.26 -8.67 -1.41
CA GLN A 8 -3.32 -8.50 -0.40
C GLN A 8 -4.74 -8.61 -0.96
N GLY A 9 -4.95 -8.23 -2.21
CA GLY A 9 -6.24 -8.23 -2.90
C GLY A 9 -6.10 -7.68 -4.30
N TRP A 10 -6.94 -8.09 -5.22
CA TRP A 10 -6.90 -7.63 -6.61
C TRP A 10 -7.21 -6.12 -6.72
N ASP A 11 -8.17 -5.64 -5.94
CA ASP A 11 -8.59 -4.22 -5.91
C ASP A 11 -7.83 -3.39 -4.87
N HIS A 12 -6.94 -4.02 -4.09
CA HIS A 12 -6.18 -3.31 -3.07
C HIS A 12 -5.20 -2.32 -3.71
N PRO A 13 -5.21 -1.01 -3.33
CA PRO A 13 -4.37 0.00 -3.96
C PRO A 13 -2.89 -0.38 -4.02
N ALA A 14 -2.32 -0.87 -2.92
CA ALA A 14 -0.93 -1.30 -2.92
C ALA A 14 -0.67 -2.44 -3.92
N SER A 15 -1.59 -3.40 -4.08
CA SER A 15 -1.43 -4.48 -5.05
C SER A 15 -1.46 -3.96 -6.49
N ARG A 16 -2.36 -3.03 -6.78
CA ARG A 16 -2.48 -2.41 -8.11
C ARG A 16 -1.22 -1.63 -8.48
N TYR A 17 -0.77 -0.74 -7.59
CA TYR A 17 0.33 0.18 -7.87
C TYR A 17 1.73 -0.40 -7.61
N ARG A 18 1.87 -1.50 -6.87
CA ARG A 18 3.18 -2.06 -6.57
C ARG A 18 3.45 -3.44 -7.20
N VAL A 19 2.39 -4.10 -7.71
CA VAL A 19 2.53 -5.41 -8.35
C VAL A 19 1.82 -5.45 -9.69
N LEU A 20 0.50 -5.29 -9.73
CA LEU A 20 -0.30 -5.62 -10.93
C LEU A 20 0.06 -4.76 -12.13
N GLN A 21 0.30 -3.46 -11.96
CA GLN A 21 0.70 -2.58 -13.05
C GLN A 21 2.04 -2.97 -13.72
N TYR A 22 2.90 -3.71 -13.00
CA TYR A 22 4.20 -4.14 -13.53
C TYR A 22 4.16 -5.48 -14.25
N ILE A 23 3.09 -6.26 -14.13
CA ILE A 23 2.98 -7.59 -14.76
C ILE A 23 3.21 -7.55 -16.28
N PRO A 24 2.64 -6.60 -17.05
CA PRO A 24 2.92 -6.48 -18.49
C PRO A 24 4.40 -6.24 -18.80
N TYR A 25 5.06 -5.41 -18.02
CA TYR A 25 6.49 -5.10 -18.19
C TYR A 25 7.39 -6.29 -17.84
N LEU A 26 7.05 -7.05 -16.81
CA LEU A 26 7.75 -8.28 -16.47
C LEU A 26 7.63 -9.30 -17.61
N LYS A 27 6.43 -9.47 -18.15
CA LYS A 27 6.19 -10.36 -19.30
C LYS A 27 6.98 -9.92 -20.52
N ALA A 28 7.02 -8.62 -20.82
CA ALA A 28 7.83 -8.07 -21.91
C ALA A 28 9.34 -8.30 -21.71
N SER A 29 9.78 -8.45 -20.45
CA SER A 29 11.16 -8.78 -20.05
C SER A 29 11.40 -10.29 -19.93
N HIS A 30 10.54 -11.13 -20.45
CA HIS A 30 10.60 -12.61 -20.38
C HIS A 30 10.67 -13.15 -18.94
N ILE A 31 9.98 -12.47 -18.00
CA ILE A 31 9.81 -12.92 -16.62
C ILE A 31 8.36 -13.40 -16.47
N GLU A 32 8.22 -14.71 -16.24
CA GLU A 32 6.89 -15.27 -15.96
C GLU A 32 6.48 -14.91 -14.53
N ALA A 33 5.28 -14.32 -14.41
CA ALA A 33 4.76 -13.82 -13.15
C ALA A 33 3.40 -14.48 -12.84
N LYS A 34 3.35 -15.29 -11.81
CA LYS A 34 2.09 -15.79 -11.25
C LYS A 34 1.68 -14.94 -10.06
N VAL A 35 0.45 -14.45 -10.07
CA VAL A 35 -0.10 -13.62 -8.99
C VAL A 35 -1.19 -14.39 -8.27
N ALA A 36 -1.14 -14.40 -6.94
CA ALA A 36 -2.14 -15.03 -6.09
C ALA A 36 -2.40 -14.23 -4.81
N LEU A 37 -3.56 -14.44 -4.22
CA LEU A 37 -3.88 -13.91 -2.92
C LEU A 37 -3.18 -14.72 -1.81
N PHE A 38 -2.95 -14.08 -0.66
CA PHE A 38 -2.47 -14.80 0.51
C PHE A 38 -3.48 -15.86 0.95
N PRO A 39 -3.05 -17.11 1.14
CA PRO A 39 -3.91 -18.14 1.71
C PRO A 39 -4.47 -17.74 3.08
N ASP A 40 -5.73 -18.05 3.32
CA ASP A 40 -6.47 -17.78 4.56
C ASP A 40 -6.52 -19.00 5.50
N SER A 41 -6.15 -20.20 5.01
CA SER A 41 -6.18 -21.45 5.77
C SER A 41 -4.88 -22.24 5.61
N PHE A 42 -4.61 -23.15 6.56
CA PHE A 42 -3.45 -24.03 6.52
C PHE A 42 -3.44 -24.91 5.25
N ILE A 43 -4.58 -25.47 4.86
CA ILE A 43 -4.70 -26.30 3.66
C ILE A 43 -4.31 -25.53 2.41
N LYS A 44 -4.79 -24.28 2.28
CA LYS A 44 -4.42 -23.42 1.15
C LYS A 44 -2.93 -23.05 1.16
N TRP A 45 -2.31 -22.94 2.34
CA TRP A 45 -0.85 -22.76 2.44
C TRP A 45 -0.09 -24.00 1.96
N MET A 46 -0.55 -25.20 2.31
CA MET A 46 0.08 -26.43 1.81
C MET A 46 -0.03 -26.57 0.30
N LYS A 47 -1.19 -26.21 -0.29
CA LYS A 47 -1.37 -26.15 -1.74
C LYS A 47 -0.42 -25.15 -2.37
N LEU A 48 -0.34 -23.93 -1.84
CA LEU A 48 0.62 -22.90 -2.30
C LEU A 48 2.06 -23.43 -2.26
N PHE A 49 2.47 -24.06 -1.19
CA PHE A 49 3.83 -24.62 -1.09
C PHE A 49 4.11 -25.73 -2.10
N SER A 50 3.10 -26.50 -2.48
CA SER A 50 3.24 -27.47 -3.58
C SER A 50 3.47 -26.76 -4.92
N GLU A 51 2.76 -25.67 -5.18
CA GLU A 51 2.92 -24.86 -6.40
C GLU A 51 4.28 -24.15 -6.44
N LEU A 52 4.75 -23.65 -5.29
CA LEU A 52 6.03 -22.93 -5.19
C LEU A 52 7.26 -23.80 -5.47
N LYS A 53 7.12 -25.12 -5.62
CA LYS A 53 8.23 -25.99 -6.03
C LYS A 53 8.74 -25.68 -7.43
N GLU A 54 7.91 -25.10 -8.27
CA GLU A 54 8.23 -24.71 -9.65
C GLU A 54 8.80 -23.29 -9.74
N TYR A 55 8.80 -22.54 -8.62
CA TYR A 55 9.23 -21.15 -8.56
C TYR A 55 10.47 -20.98 -7.68
N HIS A 56 11.40 -20.16 -8.14
CA HIS A 56 12.62 -19.84 -7.41
C HIS A 56 12.50 -18.57 -6.56
N ILE A 57 11.50 -17.73 -6.87
CA ILE A 57 11.30 -16.43 -6.25
C ILE A 57 9.86 -16.31 -5.78
N VAL A 58 9.67 -15.92 -4.53
CA VAL A 58 8.38 -15.47 -4.00
C VAL A 58 8.46 -13.99 -3.61
N PHE A 59 7.57 -13.21 -4.17
CA PHE A 59 7.39 -11.81 -3.82
C PHE A 59 6.25 -11.71 -2.81
N VAL A 60 6.54 -11.21 -1.64
CA VAL A 60 5.58 -11.10 -0.51
C VAL A 60 5.24 -9.64 -0.28
N GLN A 61 4.03 -9.24 -0.66
CA GLN A 61 3.58 -7.88 -0.49
C GLN A 61 3.05 -7.64 0.93
N LYS A 62 3.70 -6.73 1.67
CA LYS A 62 3.22 -6.08 2.92
C LYS A 62 2.87 -7.01 4.08
N LYS A 63 2.37 -8.22 3.82
CA LYS A 63 1.98 -9.17 4.86
C LYS A 63 3.21 -9.78 5.54
N ARG A 64 3.14 -9.91 6.85
CA ARG A 64 4.19 -10.56 7.65
C ARG A 64 3.85 -12.02 7.82
N LEU A 65 4.65 -12.89 7.22
CA LEU A 65 4.47 -14.33 7.29
C LEU A 65 4.78 -14.87 8.69
N TRP A 66 4.16 -16.00 9.05
CA TRP A 66 4.46 -16.73 10.25
C TRP A 66 5.82 -17.41 10.17
N HIS A 67 6.40 -17.74 11.32
CA HIS A 67 7.75 -18.34 11.38
C HIS A 67 7.85 -19.65 10.56
N TRP A 68 6.87 -20.54 10.65
CA TRP A 68 6.86 -21.81 9.93
C TRP A 68 6.79 -21.62 8.40
N GLN A 69 6.09 -20.57 7.91
CA GLN A 69 6.02 -20.25 6.47
C GLN A 69 7.38 -19.79 5.96
N LEU A 70 8.02 -18.87 6.70
CA LEU A 70 9.35 -18.38 6.36
C LEU A 70 10.41 -19.48 6.42
N TRP A 71 10.33 -20.33 7.44
CA TRP A 71 11.20 -21.50 7.60
C TRP A 71 11.06 -22.46 6.41
N TYR A 72 9.83 -22.78 5.99
CA TYR A 72 9.57 -23.61 4.84
C TYR A 72 10.19 -23.06 3.57
N LEU A 73 9.93 -21.77 3.25
CA LEU A 73 10.47 -21.09 2.07
C LEU A 73 12.00 -21.14 2.05
N ARG A 74 12.64 -20.86 3.18
CA ARG A 74 14.11 -20.90 3.31
C ARG A 74 14.66 -22.32 3.15
N ARG A 75 14.02 -23.31 3.74
CA ARG A 75 14.43 -24.72 3.61
C ARG A 75 14.34 -25.23 2.16
N LYS A 76 13.43 -24.68 1.37
CA LYS A 76 13.26 -24.96 -0.06
C LYS A 76 14.14 -24.08 -0.96
N HIS A 77 15.04 -23.29 -0.40
CA HIS A 77 15.91 -22.38 -1.11
C HIS A 77 15.15 -21.37 -2.01
N ILE A 78 13.90 -21.05 -1.68
CA ILE A 78 13.11 -20.06 -2.39
C ILE A 78 13.59 -18.66 -1.98
N THR A 79 13.93 -17.84 -2.94
CA THR A 79 14.32 -16.45 -2.74
C THR A 79 13.10 -15.64 -2.33
N ILE A 80 13.15 -15.00 -1.17
CA ILE A 80 12.07 -14.17 -0.64
C ILE A 80 12.38 -12.71 -0.92
N ILE A 81 11.50 -12.05 -1.68
CA ILE A 81 11.49 -10.59 -1.84
C ILE A 81 10.33 -10.06 -1.00
N TYR A 82 10.62 -9.16 -0.06
CA TYR A 82 9.60 -8.55 0.78
C TYR A 82 9.40 -7.08 0.40
N ASP A 83 8.19 -6.73 0.01
CA ASP A 83 7.80 -5.38 -0.38
C ASP A 83 6.84 -4.75 0.64
N PHE A 84 7.10 -3.50 1.03
CA PHE A 84 6.19 -2.73 1.88
C PHE A 84 6.31 -1.22 1.63
N ASP A 85 5.17 -0.57 1.58
CA ASP A 85 4.98 0.87 1.34
C ASP A 85 4.40 1.59 2.56
N ASP A 86 3.90 0.85 3.56
CA ASP A 86 3.38 1.38 4.81
C ASP A 86 4.22 0.96 6.02
N ALA A 87 4.08 1.72 7.11
CA ALA A 87 4.75 1.46 8.39
C ALA A 87 4.11 0.27 9.14
N VAL A 88 4.14 -0.93 8.52
CA VAL A 88 3.49 -2.17 9.00
C VAL A 88 3.96 -2.64 10.38
N MET A 89 5.09 -2.12 10.88
CA MET A 89 5.64 -2.37 12.21
C MET A 89 4.86 -1.67 13.33
N PHE A 90 4.03 -0.68 13.02
CA PHE A 90 3.18 0.04 13.96
C PHE A 90 1.73 -0.41 13.90
N LYS A 91 0.93 -0.01 14.88
CA LYS A 91 -0.52 -0.16 14.83
C LYS A 91 -1.10 0.80 13.80
N SER A 92 -2.20 0.40 13.17
CA SER A 92 -2.99 1.33 12.37
C SER A 92 -3.59 2.41 13.28
N PRO A 93 -3.79 3.65 12.79
CA PRO A 93 -4.53 4.67 13.54
C PRO A 93 -5.93 4.21 13.97
N VAL A 94 -6.61 3.42 13.15
CA VAL A 94 -7.91 2.81 13.48
C VAL A 94 -7.80 1.84 14.67
N ASP A 95 -6.63 1.21 14.88
CA ASP A 95 -6.33 0.32 16.01
C ASP A 95 -5.75 1.10 17.22
N GLY A 96 -5.96 2.42 17.29
CA GLY A 96 -5.43 3.28 18.34
C GLY A 96 -3.97 3.73 18.13
N GLY A 97 -3.39 3.46 16.97
CA GLY A 97 -2.04 3.93 16.61
C GLY A 97 -0.91 3.40 17.51
N GLY A 98 0.31 3.92 17.29
CA GLY A 98 1.44 3.73 18.18
C GLY A 98 2.24 2.44 18.02
N ARG A 99 3.15 2.22 18.97
CA ARG A 99 4.07 1.08 18.94
C ARG A 99 3.38 -0.23 19.32
N SER A 100 3.81 -1.33 18.68
CA SER A 100 3.38 -2.69 19.03
C SER A 100 4.57 -3.63 18.97
N PHE A 101 4.98 -4.14 20.13
CA PHE A 101 6.08 -5.09 20.21
C PHE A 101 5.87 -6.33 19.32
N LYS A 102 4.64 -6.86 19.28
CA LYS A 102 4.28 -7.98 18.41
C LYS A 102 4.46 -7.65 16.92
N ARG A 103 4.01 -6.45 16.49
CA ARG A 103 4.16 -6.02 15.09
C ARG A 103 5.62 -5.79 14.73
N GLN A 104 6.39 -5.13 15.60
CA GLN A 104 7.83 -4.90 15.42
C GLN A 104 8.60 -6.22 15.32
N ARG A 105 8.34 -7.17 16.23
CA ARG A 105 8.99 -8.50 16.22
C ARG A 105 8.68 -9.29 14.96
N THR A 106 7.43 -9.28 14.51
CA THR A 106 7.04 -9.99 13.27
C THR A 106 7.58 -9.31 12.02
N PHE A 107 7.66 -7.97 11.99
CA PHE A 107 8.31 -7.22 10.93
C PHE A 107 9.82 -7.52 10.88
N ALA A 108 10.51 -7.40 11.99
CA ALA A 108 11.94 -7.71 12.09
C ALA A 108 12.27 -9.11 11.59
N ARG A 109 11.42 -10.09 11.92
CA ARG A 109 11.55 -11.47 11.44
C ARG A 109 11.37 -11.53 9.92
N MET A 110 10.30 -10.95 9.39
CA MET A 110 10.02 -10.96 7.95
C MET A 110 11.19 -10.35 7.18
N VAL A 111 11.68 -9.18 7.59
CA VAL A 111 12.82 -8.49 6.98
C VAL A 111 14.09 -9.34 7.05
N ARG A 112 14.39 -9.96 8.20
CA ARG A 112 15.59 -10.80 8.40
C ARG A 112 15.59 -12.06 7.53
N TYR A 113 14.42 -12.66 7.32
CA TYR A 113 14.29 -13.87 6.49
C TYR A 113 14.27 -13.57 4.98
N SER A 114 14.05 -12.33 4.58
CA SER A 114 14.01 -11.93 3.17
C SER A 114 15.43 -11.83 2.58
N ASN A 115 15.58 -12.31 1.35
CA ASN A 115 16.82 -12.18 0.59
C ASN A 115 16.98 -10.75 0.07
N GLN A 116 15.87 -10.12 -0.32
CA GLN A 116 15.78 -8.75 -0.77
C GLN A 116 14.58 -8.08 -0.11
N VAL A 117 14.74 -6.83 0.27
CA VAL A 117 13.66 -5.99 0.81
C VAL A 117 13.45 -4.79 -0.11
N ILE A 118 12.20 -4.50 -0.42
CA ILE A 118 11.79 -3.30 -1.16
C ILE A 118 11.01 -2.42 -0.20
N ALA A 119 11.52 -1.22 0.04
CA ALA A 119 10.89 -0.21 0.89
C ALA A 119 10.35 0.94 0.04
N GLY A 120 9.15 1.44 0.35
CA GLY A 120 8.51 2.51 -0.40
C GLY A 120 9.20 3.88 -0.28
N ASN A 121 10.01 4.09 0.77
CA ASN A 121 10.72 5.36 1.00
C ASN A 121 11.92 5.19 1.96
N GLN A 122 12.67 6.27 2.16
CA GLN A 122 13.86 6.30 3.02
C GLN A 122 13.55 6.00 4.49
N TYR A 123 12.43 6.50 5.02
CA TYR A 123 12.01 6.21 6.40
C TYR A 123 11.77 4.71 6.58
N LEU A 124 11.04 4.07 5.69
CA LEU A 124 10.78 2.63 5.74
C LEU A 124 12.06 1.80 5.60
N LYS A 125 13.00 2.24 4.74
CA LYS A 125 14.33 1.64 4.65
C LYS A 125 15.06 1.72 5.99
N SER A 126 15.07 2.87 6.67
CA SER A 126 15.74 3.02 7.97
C SER A 126 15.17 2.08 9.04
N GLN A 127 13.86 1.79 9.00
CA GLN A 127 13.21 0.84 9.91
C GLN A 127 13.60 -0.62 9.64
N ALA A 128 13.92 -0.96 8.40
CA ALA A 128 14.32 -2.31 8.02
C ALA A 128 15.83 -2.57 8.14
N LEU A 129 16.66 -1.51 8.03
CA LEU A 129 18.12 -1.58 8.00
C LEU A 129 18.77 -2.34 9.17
N PRO A 130 18.26 -2.28 10.44
CA PRO A 130 18.81 -3.08 11.54
C PRO A 130 18.67 -4.59 11.36
N TYR A 131 17.83 -5.05 10.44
CA TYR A 131 17.49 -6.46 10.27
C TYR A 131 17.98 -7.05 8.93
N ASN A 132 18.19 -6.21 7.91
CA ASN A 132 18.68 -6.63 6.60
C ASN A 132 19.44 -5.48 5.94
N LYS A 133 20.55 -5.79 5.27
CA LYS A 133 21.34 -4.78 4.52
C LYS A 133 20.92 -4.70 3.05
N ASN A 134 20.28 -5.73 2.52
CA ASN A 134 19.81 -5.84 1.14
C ASN A 134 18.46 -5.15 0.97
N ILE A 135 18.46 -3.81 0.93
CA ILE A 135 17.24 -2.99 0.86
C ILE A 135 17.35 -2.01 -0.30
N THR A 136 16.38 -2.10 -1.21
CA THR A 136 16.19 -1.15 -2.30
C THR A 136 14.98 -0.26 -2.02
N ILE A 137 15.08 1.03 -2.33
CA ILE A 137 13.94 1.94 -2.28
C ILE A 137 13.29 1.93 -3.65
N ILE A 138 12.02 1.54 -3.70
CA ILE A 138 11.17 1.68 -4.88
C ILE A 138 9.90 2.41 -4.44
N PRO A 139 9.78 3.72 -4.72
CA PRO A 139 8.57 4.48 -4.44
C PRO A 139 7.37 3.91 -5.18
N THR A 140 6.17 4.15 -4.66
CA THR A 140 4.93 3.82 -5.38
C THR A 140 4.80 4.78 -6.57
N ALA A 141 4.93 4.25 -7.77
CA ALA A 141 4.78 5.01 -9.00
C ALA A 141 3.35 4.91 -9.55
N ILE A 142 2.96 5.89 -10.33
CA ILE A 142 1.73 5.91 -11.12
C ILE A 142 2.07 5.94 -12.61
N ASP A 143 1.21 5.34 -13.41
CA ASP A 143 1.31 5.44 -14.87
C ASP A 143 0.75 6.79 -15.32
N THR A 144 1.64 7.74 -15.59
CA THR A 144 1.27 9.11 -15.96
C THR A 144 0.58 9.21 -17.32
N SER A 145 0.67 8.20 -18.18
CA SER A 145 -0.03 8.18 -19.46
C SER A 145 -1.56 8.12 -19.31
N ARG A 146 -2.05 7.68 -18.15
CA ARG A 146 -3.48 7.61 -17.80
C ARG A 146 -4.05 8.92 -17.27
N TYR A 147 -3.23 9.96 -17.09
CA TYR A 147 -3.64 11.22 -16.47
C TYR A 147 -3.40 12.37 -17.42
N THR A 148 -4.40 13.24 -17.55
CA THR A 148 -4.28 14.50 -18.28
C THR A 148 -4.03 15.64 -17.34
N ILE A 149 -3.19 16.59 -17.76
CA ILE A 149 -2.94 17.81 -17.00
C ILE A 149 -4.20 18.68 -17.08
N LYS A 150 -4.73 19.08 -15.91
CA LYS A 150 -5.87 20.00 -15.85
C LYS A 150 -5.42 21.42 -16.19
N ASP A 151 -6.16 22.08 -17.10
CA ASP A 151 -5.97 23.51 -17.37
C ASP A 151 -6.71 24.33 -16.31
N TYR A 152 -5.94 24.89 -15.37
CA TYR A 152 -6.47 25.74 -14.29
C TYR A 152 -6.82 27.17 -14.73
N ARG A 153 -6.43 27.61 -15.94
CA ARG A 153 -6.72 28.99 -16.42
C ARG A 153 -8.19 29.21 -16.69
N ARG A 154 -8.99 28.17 -16.80
CA ARG A 154 -10.43 28.22 -17.09
C ARG A 154 -11.33 28.13 -15.86
N SER A 155 -10.82 27.98 -14.66
CA SER A 155 -11.65 27.89 -13.46
C SER A 155 -12.02 29.30 -12.97
N LYS A 156 -13.12 29.84 -13.51
CA LYS A 156 -13.85 30.95 -12.87
C LYS A 156 -14.85 30.32 -11.91
N GLY A 157 -14.66 30.47 -10.61
CA GLY A 157 -15.61 29.94 -9.63
C GLY A 157 -14.96 29.49 -8.33
N ARG A 158 -15.60 28.60 -7.63
CA ARG A 158 -15.11 28.07 -6.35
C ARG A 158 -13.81 27.30 -6.49
N VAL A 159 -12.93 27.48 -5.53
CA VAL A 159 -11.67 26.71 -5.43
C VAL A 159 -11.93 25.48 -4.59
N THR A 160 -11.77 24.32 -5.21
CA THR A 160 -12.02 23.02 -4.55
C THR A 160 -10.71 22.48 -3.96
N ILE A 161 -10.69 22.30 -2.65
CA ILE A 161 -9.65 21.55 -1.94
C ILE A 161 -10.06 20.07 -2.05
N GLY A 162 -9.33 19.29 -2.85
CA GLY A 162 -9.63 17.87 -3.09
C GLY A 162 -8.88 16.96 -2.14
N TRP A 163 -9.57 16.00 -1.52
CA TRP A 163 -8.96 14.90 -0.81
C TRP A 163 -9.53 13.56 -1.28
N ILE A 164 -8.66 12.60 -1.53
CA ILE A 164 -9.02 11.22 -1.84
C ILE A 164 -8.31 10.28 -0.86
N GLY A 165 -9.05 9.35 -0.28
CA GLY A 165 -8.47 8.41 0.68
C GLY A 165 -9.42 7.30 1.09
N SER A 166 -8.93 6.47 2.02
CA SER A 166 -9.70 5.38 2.59
C SER A 166 -10.38 5.79 3.90
N ARG A 167 -11.35 5.00 4.33
CA ARG A 167 -11.99 5.17 5.65
C ARG A 167 -10.96 5.22 6.79
N SER A 168 -9.86 4.49 6.70
CA SER A 168 -8.81 4.46 7.73
C SER A 168 -7.98 5.73 7.80
N SER A 169 -7.92 6.53 6.74
CA SER A 169 -7.19 7.81 6.71
C SER A 169 -8.09 9.03 6.89
N LEU A 170 -9.42 8.85 6.83
CA LEU A 170 -10.40 9.93 7.02
C LEU A 170 -10.28 10.65 8.39
N PRO A 171 -9.96 9.99 9.52
CA PRO A 171 -9.78 10.67 10.81
C PRO A 171 -8.72 11.78 10.76
N PHE A 172 -7.61 11.56 10.04
CA PHE A 172 -6.57 12.59 9.89
C PHE A 172 -7.05 13.85 9.14
N LEU A 173 -7.90 13.63 8.12
CA LEU A 173 -8.52 14.78 7.44
C LEU A 173 -9.50 15.51 8.38
N LYS A 174 -10.26 14.76 9.19
CA LYS A 174 -11.22 15.34 10.14
C LYS A 174 -10.53 16.19 11.22
N GLU A 175 -9.32 15.85 11.64
CA GLU A 175 -8.51 16.66 12.56
C GLU A 175 -8.22 18.06 12.02
N LEU A 176 -8.25 18.26 10.69
CA LEU A 176 -8.04 19.55 10.03
C LEU A 176 -9.32 20.41 9.94
N THR A 177 -10.49 19.94 10.45
CA THR A 177 -11.74 20.70 10.41
C THR A 177 -11.61 22.14 10.91
N PRO A 178 -10.91 22.44 12.03
CA PRO A 178 -10.74 23.82 12.49
C PRO A 178 -10.02 24.71 11.45
N ALA A 179 -9.02 24.17 10.78
CA ALA A 179 -8.29 24.90 9.74
C ALA A 179 -9.17 25.14 8.50
N PHE A 180 -9.98 24.16 8.09
CA PHE A 180 -10.94 24.34 6.99
C PHE A 180 -11.99 25.39 7.32
N ASP A 181 -12.53 25.40 8.53
CA ASP A 181 -13.52 26.38 8.96
C ASP A 181 -12.92 27.78 9.07
N GLN A 182 -11.65 27.90 9.47
CA GLN A 182 -10.93 29.17 9.47
C GLN A 182 -10.75 29.70 8.03
N LEU A 183 -10.33 28.87 7.09
CA LEU A 183 -10.18 29.23 5.69
C LEU A 183 -11.50 29.66 5.06
N ALA A 184 -12.60 28.93 5.32
CA ALA A 184 -13.92 29.28 4.83
C ALA A 184 -14.43 30.61 5.40
N SER A 185 -13.98 31.02 6.60
CA SER A 185 -14.31 32.34 7.17
C SER A 185 -13.56 33.48 6.49
N GLN A 186 -12.44 33.22 5.86
CA GLN A 186 -11.61 34.20 5.13
C GLN A 186 -11.98 34.29 3.66
N ASP A 187 -12.38 33.16 3.06
CA ASP A 187 -12.74 33.07 1.65
C ASP A 187 -13.92 32.13 1.41
N ASN A 188 -15.06 32.69 1.11
CA ASN A 188 -16.32 31.96 0.84
C ASN A 188 -16.31 31.23 -0.51
N SER A 189 -15.29 31.39 -1.35
CA SER A 189 -15.14 30.68 -2.62
C SER A 189 -14.58 29.27 -2.43
N LEU A 190 -14.11 28.92 -1.24
CA LEU A 190 -13.51 27.63 -0.95
C LEU A 190 -14.56 26.53 -0.66
N GLU A 191 -14.26 25.33 -1.10
CA GLU A 191 -15.04 24.13 -0.78
C GLU A 191 -14.11 22.92 -0.60
N LEU A 192 -14.47 21.97 0.27
CA LEU A 192 -13.75 20.72 0.49
C LEU A 192 -14.46 19.59 -0.27
N LYS A 193 -13.77 18.90 -1.16
CA LYS A 193 -14.26 17.69 -1.83
C LYS A 193 -13.61 16.45 -1.26
N ILE A 194 -14.41 15.60 -0.63
CA ILE A 194 -13.98 14.32 -0.05
C ILE A 194 -14.37 13.18 -0.99
N ILE A 195 -13.38 12.46 -1.49
CA ILE A 195 -13.58 11.25 -2.30
C ILE A 195 -13.20 10.03 -1.44
N CYS A 196 -14.22 9.36 -0.89
CA CYS A 196 -14.07 8.27 0.07
C CYS A 196 -15.35 7.41 0.11
N ASN A 197 -15.33 6.31 0.86
CA ASN A 197 -16.54 5.53 1.18
C ASN A 197 -17.21 5.97 2.48
N ASP A 198 -16.62 6.93 3.20
CA ASP A 198 -17.15 7.54 4.41
C ASP A 198 -16.87 9.04 4.41
N PHE A 199 -17.64 9.83 5.17
CA PHE A 199 -17.63 11.29 5.09
C PHE A 199 -17.81 11.94 6.46
N PHE A 200 -17.45 13.21 6.55
CA PHE A 200 -17.80 14.11 7.68
C PHE A 200 -18.20 15.48 7.15
N GLU A 201 -18.73 16.33 8.02
CA GLU A 201 -19.06 17.72 7.72
C GLU A 201 -18.11 18.66 8.47
N CYS A 202 -17.83 19.80 7.86
CA CYS A 202 -17.25 20.96 8.51
C CYS A 202 -18.35 21.92 8.97
N THR A 203 -18.06 22.80 9.93
CA THR A 203 -19.05 23.75 10.43
C THR A 203 -19.30 24.91 9.46
N LYS A 204 -18.24 25.36 8.79
CA LYS A 204 -18.27 26.53 7.87
C LYS A 204 -17.87 26.17 6.44
N MET A 205 -16.92 25.28 6.26
CA MET A 205 -16.44 24.87 4.94
C MET A 205 -17.50 24.00 4.25
N PRO A 206 -18.01 24.37 3.07
CA PRO A 206 -18.88 23.50 2.28
C PRO A 206 -18.19 22.19 1.92
N VAL A 207 -18.86 21.04 2.12
CA VAL A 207 -18.30 19.73 1.85
C VAL A 207 -19.02 19.05 0.71
N ILE A 208 -18.28 18.75 -0.37
CA ILE A 208 -18.75 17.93 -1.48
C ILE A 208 -18.34 16.48 -1.22
N LYS A 209 -19.31 15.58 -1.17
CA LYS A 209 -19.10 14.15 -0.93
C LYS A 209 -19.17 13.39 -2.24
N LYS A 210 -18.09 12.66 -2.57
CA LYS A 210 -18.07 11.77 -3.73
C LYS A 210 -17.65 10.39 -3.27
N ARG A 211 -18.51 9.38 -3.51
CA ARG A 211 -18.14 7.99 -3.24
C ARG A 211 -16.99 7.58 -4.16
N TRP A 212 -16.01 6.92 -3.60
CA TRP A 212 -14.91 6.35 -4.37
C TRP A 212 -15.41 5.15 -5.19
N ILE A 213 -15.13 5.15 -6.47
CA ILE A 213 -15.46 4.08 -7.41
C ILE A 213 -14.17 3.68 -8.12
N LEU A 214 -13.92 2.37 -8.20
CA LEU A 214 -12.86 1.84 -9.04
C LEU A 214 -13.34 2.03 -10.49
N GLN A 215 -12.74 2.97 -11.20
CA GLN A 215 -12.90 3.04 -12.67
C GLN A 215 -11.76 2.25 -13.28
N ASP A 216 -12.12 1.34 -14.20
CA ASP A 216 -11.19 0.52 -14.97
C ASP A 216 -10.27 1.37 -15.85
#